data_de27ff24bd7b2cf54544c5633bb16830
#
_entry.id   de27ff24bd7b2cf54544c5633bb16830
#
_cell.length_a   1.000
_cell.length_b   1.000
_cell.length_c   1.000
_cell.angle_alpha   90.00
_cell.angle_beta   90.00
_cell.angle_gamma   90.00
#
_symmetry.space_group_name_H-M   'P 1'
#
loop_
_entity.id
_entity.type
_entity.pdbx_description
1 polymer ?
#
loop_
_entity_poly.entity_id
_entity_poly.type
_entity_poly.pdbx_seq_one_letter_code
_entity_poly.pdbx_strand_id
1 'polypeptide(L)'
;MNGVTVRPGHSTSSDDPSDTSLNLNGAPTLEWSEEGVQGSFRFIRRLWKAVYDQVNAPPPADAVTTTEFDKTKLNAAQKEMRRIAHHTLEKVTDDIGRRRSFNTAVAAVMELLNAVGKFDSKPLYGRVVAHEALEIAVMCLSPMIPHVTHELWHQLGHETALVHERWWAVDREALVQDTIEISVQVSGKMRARVSVPADASQDVAVAAALQDANVQKFVEAKPIRKAIYVPGKLVNIVV
;
A
#
# COMPACT_ATOMS: atom_id res chain seq x y z
N MET A 1 -75.09 -26.49 14.47
CA MET A 1 -74.74 -25.06 14.42
C MET A 1 -73.27 -24.98 14.76
N ASN A 2 -72.40 -25.02 13.74
CA ASN A 2 -70.96 -25.04 13.92
C ASN A 2 -70.42 -23.72 13.42
N GLY A 3 -69.98 -22.87 14.34
CA GLY A 3 -69.36 -21.62 14.04
C GLY A 3 -67.87 -21.82 13.69
N VAL A 4 -67.50 -21.54 12.44
CA VAL A 4 -66.13 -21.49 11.98
C VAL A 4 -65.62 -20.08 12.22
N THR A 5 -64.63 -19.93 13.13
CA THR A 5 -63.92 -18.68 13.39
C THR A 5 -62.76 -18.56 12.41
N VAL A 6 -62.88 -17.70 11.43
CA VAL A 6 -61.77 -17.31 10.51
C VAL A 6 -60.95 -16.27 11.22
N ARG A 7 -59.65 -16.58 11.47
CA ARG A 7 -58.64 -15.59 11.89
C ARG A 7 -58.17 -14.81 10.67
N PRO A 8 -58.10 -13.48 10.70
CA PRO A 8 -57.47 -12.71 9.65
C PRO A 8 -55.95 -12.87 9.70
N GLY A 9 -55.35 -13.36 8.60
CA GLY A 9 -53.91 -13.40 8.42
C GLY A 9 -53.39 -11.97 8.32
N HIS A 10 -52.45 -11.63 9.19
CA HIS A 10 -51.63 -10.44 9.03
C HIS A 10 -50.63 -10.67 7.88
N SER A 11 -50.90 -10.14 6.72
CA SER A 11 -49.90 -9.88 5.69
C SER A 11 -49.22 -8.54 6.03
N THR A 12 -48.10 -8.61 6.68
CA THR A 12 -47.21 -7.47 6.77
C THR A 12 -46.39 -7.39 5.47
N SER A 13 -46.94 -6.73 4.44
CA SER A 13 -46.13 -6.20 3.37
C SER A 13 -45.57 -4.88 3.89
N SER A 14 -44.37 -4.88 4.36
CA SER A 14 -43.59 -3.69 4.63
C SER A 14 -42.96 -3.21 3.34
N ASP A 15 -43.80 -2.67 2.43
CA ASP A 15 -43.30 -1.82 1.34
C ASP A 15 -43.12 -0.41 1.90
N ASP A 16 -42.09 -0.23 2.73
CA ASP A 16 -41.59 1.08 3.10
C ASP A 16 -40.65 1.58 1.99
N PRO A 17 -41.04 2.61 1.23
CA PRO A 17 -40.22 3.15 0.17
C PRO A 17 -38.93 3.86 0.66
N SER A 18 -38.69 3.89 1.98
CA SER A 18 -37.47 4.42 2.58
C SER A 18 -36.37 3.36 2.71
N ASP A 19 -36.65 2.08 2.49
CA ASP A 19 -35.65 1.01 2.54
C ASP A 19 -34.96 0.85 1.19
N THR A 20 -34.10 1.82 0.87
CA THR A 20 -33.18 1.76 -0.27
C THR A 20 -31.92 0.98 0.10
N SER A 21 -32.04 -0.14 0.79
CA SER A 21 -30.94 -1.09 0.97
C SER A 21 -30.73 -1.83 -0.36
N LEU A 22 -29.88 -1.29 -1.21
CA LEU A 22 -29.36 -1.97 -2.39
C LEU A 22 -28.55 -3.19 -1.92
N ASN A 23 -29.24 -4.30 -1.75
CA ASN A 23 -28.62 -5.58 -1.46
C ASN A 23 -27.95 -6.13 -2.73
N LEU A 24 -26.74 -5.64 -3.01
CA LEU A 24 -25.90 -6.15 -4.08
C LEU A 24 -25.13 -7.36 -3.57
N ASN A 25 -25.71 -8.55 -3.77
CA ASN A 25 -25.02 -9.84 -3.67
C ASN A 25 -24.29 -10.13 -2.35
N GLY A 26 -24.94 -9.96 -1.20
CA GLY A 26 -24.38 -10.31 0.09
C GLY A 26 -23.26 -9.38 0.58
N ALA A 27 -23.07 -8.24 -0.05
CA ALA A 27 -22.24 -7.17 0.50
C ALA A 27 -22.90 -6.63 1.79
N PRO A 28 -22.14 -6.36 2.86
CA PRO A 28 -22.68 -5.73 4.05
C PRO A 28 -23.36 -4.42 3.64
N THR A 29 -24.59 -4.20 4.12
CA THR A 29 -25.31 -2.94 3.92
C THR A 29 -24.41 -1.80 4.34
N LEU A 30 -24.12 -0.89 3.42
CA LEU A 30 -23.39 0.35 3.72
C LEU A 30 -24.33 1.28 4.49
N GLU A 31 -24.37 1.10 5.80
CA GLU A 31 -25.04 2.07 6.65
C GLU A 31 -24.30 3.40 6.60
N TRP A 32 -25.06 4.46 6.40
CA TRP A 32 -24.53 5.82 6.47
C TRP A 32 -24.05 6.10 7.89
N SER A 33 -22.74 6.35 8.05
CA SER A 33 -22.18 6.67 9.35
C SER A 33 -21.46 8.02 9.27
N GLU A 34 -21.80 8.92 10.19
CA GLU A 34 -21.15 10.22 10.29
C GLU A 34 -19.63 10.08 10.52
N GLU A 35 -19.22 9.09 11.30
CA GLU A 35 -17.82 8.78 11.54
C GLU A 35 -17.09 8.37 10.25
N GLY A 36 -17.74 7.60 9.39
CA GLY A 36 -17.23 7.21 8.08
C GLY A 36 -17.00 8.41 7.17
N VAL A 37 -17.96 9.34 7.14
CA VAL A 37 -17.84 10.60 6.37
C VAL A 37 -16.69 11.45 6.87
N GLN A 38 -16.56 11.63 8.19
CA GLN A 38 -15.45 12.36 8.78
C GLN A 38 -14.10 11.67 8.52
N GLY A 39 -14.07 10.35 8.53
CA GLY A 39 -12.89 9.55 8.15
C GLY A 39 -12.45 9.82 6.72
N SER A 40 -13.40 9.79 5.79
CA SER A 40 -13.16 10.07 4.37
C SER A 40 -12.70 11.52 4.15
N PHE A 41 -13.28 12.47 4.84
CA PHE A 41 -12.88 13.87 4.76
C PHE A 41 -11.44 14.09 5.27
N ARG A 42 -11.06 13.46 6.42
CA ARG A 42 -9.70 13.52 6.92
C ARG A 42 -8.70 12.90 5.92
N PHE A 43 -9.08 11.82 5.25
CA PHE A 43 -8.26 11.19 4.23
C PHE A 43 -8.03 12.12 3.04
N ILE A 44 -9.08 12.73 2.49
CA ILE A 44 -8.99 13.67 1.38
C ILE A 44 -8.13 14.90 1.76
N ARG A 45 -8.32 15.45 2.95
CA ARG A 45 -7.46 16.55 3.45
C ARG A 45 -5.99 16.16 3.56
N ARG A 46 -5.70 14.92 3.95
CA ARG A 46 -4.33 14.43 4.04
C ARG A 46 -3.70 14.27 2.65
N LEU A 47 -4.44 13.76 1.68
CA LEU A 47 -4.00 13.70 0.29
C LEU A 47 -3.71 15.10 -0.24
N TRP A 48 -4.65 16.03 -0.06
CA TRP A 48 -4.49 17.42 -0.47
C TRP A 48 -3.24 18.06 0.13
N LYS A 49 -3.08 17.90 1.45
CA LYS A 49 -1.91 18.42 2.14
C LYS A 49 -0.60 17.83 1.61
N ALA A 50 -0.55 16.54 1.35
CA ALA A 50 0.65 15.90 0.84
C ALA A 50 1.06 16.46 -0.54
N VAL A 51 0.09 16.65 -1.45
CA VAL A 51 0.34 17.29 -2.75
C VAL A 51 0.74 18.75 -2.57
N TYR A 52 0.03 19.52 -1.74
CA TYR A 52 0.34 20.91 -1.47
C TYR A 52 1.76 21.10 -0.92
N ASP A 53 2.15 20.29 0.07
CA ASP A 53 3.50 20.34 0.65
C ASP A 53 4.57 19.98 -0.40
N GLN A 54 4.29 19.00 -1.26
CA GLN A 54 5.21 18.59 -2.32
C GLN A 54 5.45 19.69 -3.35
N VAL A 55 4.38 20.37 -3.76
CA VAL A 55 4.45 21.40 -4.80
C VAL A 55 5.05 22.70 -4.27
N ASN A 56 4.71 23.11 -3.05
CA ASN A 56 5.11 24.37 -2.45
C ASN A 56 6.42 24.30 -1.67
N ALA A 57 6.99 23.11 -1.45
CA ALA A 57 8.29 23.02 -0.80
C ALA A 57 9.38 23.67 -1.68
N PRO A 58 10.32 24.42 -1.10
CA PRO A 58 11.43 24.98 -1.87
C PRO A 58 12.22 23.84 -2.54
N PRO A 59 12.63 24.02 -3.80
CA PRO A 59 13.46 23.01 -4.47
C PRO A 59 14.78 22.84 -3.68
N PRO A 60 15.30 21.61 -3.52
CA PRO A 60 16.63 21.42 -2.98
C PRO A 60 17.68 22.06 -3.89
N ALA A 61 18.83 22.42 -3.33
CA ALA A 61 19.88 23.11 -4.06
C ALA A 61 20.41 22.33 -5.29
N ASP A 62 20.25 21.02 -5.27
CA ASP A 62 20.60 20.03 -6.28
C ASP A 62 19.37 19.42 -6.96
N ALA A 63 18.27 20.18 -7.07
CA ALA A 63 17.02 19.70 -7.66
C ALA A 63 17.27 19.20 -9.10
N VAL A 64 16.90 17.95 -9.30
CA VAL A 64 16.94 17.30 -10.62
C VAL A 64 15.55 17.34 -11.21
N THR A 65 15.46 17.66 -12.48
CA THR A 65 14.21 17.61 -13.24
C THR A 65 13.82 16.15 -13.52
N THR A 66 12.54 15.92 -13.80
CA THR A 66 12.06 14.59 -14.20
C THR A 66 12.76 14.07 -15.46
N THR A 67 13.27 14.96 -16.32
CA THR A 67 14.04 14.61 -17.52
C THR A 67 15.45 14.09 -17.23
N GLU A 68 16.02 14.45 -16.07
CA GLU A 68 17.36 14.03 -15.65
C GLU A 68 17.32 12.88 -14.62
N PHE A 69 16.15 12.33 -14.40
CA PHE A 69 15.92 11.28 -13.42
C PHE A 69 16.54 9.94 -13.82
N ASP A 70 17.64 9.59 -13.17
CA ASP A 70 18.35 8.35 -13.40
C ASP A 70 17.98 7.30 -12.32
N LYS A 71 17.12 6.37 -12.70
CA LYS A 71 16.62 5.30 -11.81
C LYS A 71 17.74 4.41 -11.23
N THR A 72 18.89 4.35 -11.91
CA THR A 72 20.01 3.51 -11.45
C THR A 72 20.73 4.11 -10.24
N LYS A 73 20.62 5.42 -10.03
CA LYS A 73 21.25 6.17 -8.95
C LYS A 73 20.40 6.28 -7.68
N LEU A 74 19.25 5.66 -7.66
CA LEU A 74 18.36 5.68 -6.50
C LEU A 74 18.99 4.95 -5.31
N ASN A 75 18.90 5.57 -4.13
CA ASN A 75 19.23 4.91 -2.88
C ASN A 75 18.15 3.88 -2.46
N ALA A 76 18.45 3.07 -1.45
CA ALA A 76 17.55 2.01 -0.99
C ALA A 76 16.15 2.54 -0.57
N ALA A 77 16.08 3.69 0.12
CA ALA A 77 14.81 4.27 0.54
C ALA A 77 13.98 4.77 -0.65
N GLN A 78 14.62 5.32 -1.67
CA GLN A 78 13.97 5.78 -2.90
C GLN A 78 13.48 4.62 -3.76
N LYS A 79 14.26 3.55 -3.90
CA LYS A 79 13.84 2.31 -4.55
C LYS A 79 12.64 1.70 -3.83
N GLU A 80 12.66 1.65 -2.51
CA GLU A 80 11.56 1.12 -1.70
C GLU A 80 10.29 1.97 -1.84
N MET A 81 10.40 3.32 -1.86
CA MET A 81 9.25 4.19 -2.10
C MET A 81 8.63 3.94 -3.46
N ARG A 82 9.43 3.84 -4.54
CA ARG A 82 8.95 3.50 -5.87
C ARG A 82 8.29 2.12 -5.90
N ARG A 83 8.89 1.16 -5.21
CA ARG A 83 8.32 -0.19 -5.09
C ARG A 83 6.93 -0.15 -4.44
N ILE A 84 6.77 0.58 -3.34
CA ILE A 84 5.47 0.75 -2.67
C ILE A 84 4.47 1.43 -3.60
N ALA A 85 4.87 2.48 -4.33
CA ALA A 85 4.00 3.21 -5.24
C ALA A 85 3.51 2.31 -6.39
N HIS A 86 4.42 1.61 -7.07
CA HIS A 86 4.05 0.72 -8.18
C HIS A 86 3.33 -0.56 -7.75
N HIS A 87 3.61 -1.08 -6.56
CA HIS A 87 2.83 -2.16 -5.96
C HIS A 87 1.39 -1.69 -5.64
N THR A 88 1.23 -0.46 -5.15
CA THR A 88 -0.10 0.14 -4.94
C THR A 88 -0.85 0.27 -6.26
N LEU A 89 -0.19 0.77 -7.32
CA LEU A 89 -0.78 0.87 -8.65
C LEU A 89 -1.23 -0.50 -9.18
N GLU A 90 -0.38 -1.53 -9.06
CA GLU A 90 -0.71 -2.90 -9.47
C GLU A 90 -1.93 -3.43 -8.71
N LYS A 91 -1.92 -3.28 -7.39
CA LYS A 91 -3.01 -3.73 -6.52
C LYS A 91 -4.32 -3.00 -6.83
N VAL A 92 -4.29 -1.67 -6.96
CA VAL A 92 -5.49 -0.87 -7.28
C VAL A 92 -6.02 -1.21 -8.66
N THR A 93 -5.14 -1.44 -9.65
CA THR A 93 -5.52 -1.88 -10.99
C THR A 93 -6.30 -3.21 -10.93
N ASP A 94 -5.83 -4.18 -10.15
CA ASP A 94 -6.52 -5.46 -9.95
C ASP A 94 -7.83 -5.30 -9.17
N ASP A 95 -7.78 -4.55 -8.08
CA ASP A 95 -8.94 -4.34 -7.20
C ASP A 95 -10.10 -3.65 -7.93
N ILE A 96 -9.83 -2.61 -8.74
CA ILE A 96 -10.87 -1.90 -9.49
C ILE A 96 -11.26 -2.67 -10.75
N GLY A 97 -10.29 -3.11 -11.56
CA GLY A 97 -10.53 -3.67 -12.88
C GLY A 97 -11.16 -5.06 -12.84
N ARG A 98 -10.65 -5.94 -11.98
CA ARG A 98 -11.06 -7.34 -11.89
C ARG A 98 -11.96 -7.64 -10.70
N ARG A 99 -11.56 -7.21 -9.50
CA ARG A 99 -12.22 -7.59 -8.24
C ARG A 99 -13.40 -6.69 -7.88
N ARG A 100 -13.47 -5.49 -8.46
CA ARG A 100 -14.45 -4.43 -8.16
C ARG A 100 -14.54 -4.11 -6.66
N SER A 101 -13.39 -4.12 -5.99
CA SER A 101 -13.26 -3.90 -4.55
C SER A 101 -12.66 -2.52 -4.27
N PHE A 102 -13.49 -1.51 -4.23
CA PHE A 102 -13.04 -0.12 -4.01
C PHE A 102 -12.45 0.10 -2.61
N ASN A 103 -12.97 -0.58 -1.59
CA ASN A 103 -12.47 -0.42 -0.22
C ASN A 103 -11.00 -0.84 -0.09
N THR A 104 -10.60 -1.94 -0.74
CA THR A 104 -9.21 -2.41 -0.74
C THR A 104 -8.30 -1.51 -1.55
N ALA A 105 -8.82 -0.94 -2.65
CA ALA A 105 -8.11 0.06 -3.44
C ALA A 105 -7.83 1.33 -2.62
N VAL A 106 -8.84 1.86 -1.93
CA VAL A 106 -8.68 3.03 -1.04
C VAL A 106 -7.70 2.73 0.08
N ALA A 107 -7.79 1.56 0.72
CA ALA A 107 -6.87 1.16 1.78
C ALA A 107 -5.40 1.10 1.27
N ALA A 108 -5.17 0.58 0.07
CA ALA A 108 -3.83 0.56 -0.53
C ALA A 108 -3.27 1.97 -0.75
N VAL A 109 -4.10 2.91 -1.23
CA VAL A 109 -3.67 4.31 -1.36
C VAL A 109 -3.45 4.99 0.00
N MET A 110 -4.24 4.63 1.03
CA MET A 110 -3.98 5.12 2.40
C MET A 110 -2.61 4.67 2.92
N GLU A 111 -2.22 3.42 2.65
CA GLU A 111 -0.90 2.89 2.98
C GLU A 111 0.22 3.61 2.22
N LEU A 112 0.03 3.86 0.92
CA LEU A 112 0.96 4.66 0.12
C LEU A 112 1.16 6.07 0.70
N LEU A 113 0.07 6.77 1.06
CA LEU A 113 0.17 8.09 1.69
C LEU A 113 0.84 8.06 3.07
N ASN A 114 0.69 6.97 3.83
CA ASN A 114 1.44 6.77 5.07
C ASN A 114 2.94 6.63 4.82
N ALA A 115 3.32 5.93 3.74
CA ALA A 115 4.71 5.77 3.34
C ALA A 115 5.30 7.11 2.86
N VAL A 116 4.59 7.85 2.00
CA VAL A 116 4.99 9.20 1.54
C VAL A 116 5.21 10.15 2.74
N GLY A 117 4.30 10.13 3.72
CA GLY A 117 4.42 11.00 4.91
C GLY A 117 5.63 10.68 5.82
N LYS A 118 6.23 9.51 5.68
CA LYS A 118 7.45 9.09 6.41
C LYS A 118 8.71 9.19 5.57
N PHE A 119 8.56 9.41 4.27
CA PHE A 119 9.67 9.41 3.34
C PHE A 119 10.46 10.71 3.41
N ASP A 120 11.78 10.61 3.53
CA ASP A 120 12.66 11.77 3.41
C ASP A 120 12.91 12.10 1.94
N SER A 121 12.28 13.17 1.47
CA SER A 121 12.39 13.65 0.09
C SER A 121 13.58 14.60 -0.15
N LYS A 122 14.39 14.90 0.87
CA LYS A 122 15.51 15.84 0.74
C LYS A 122 16.69 15.34 -0.09
N PRO A 123 17.09 14.03 -0.02
CA PRO A 123 18.19 13.55 -0.85
C PRO A 123 17.91 13.70 -2.34
N LEU A 124 18.99 13.80 -3.15
CA LEU A 124 18.90 13.81 -4.61
C LEU A 124 17.90 12.75 -5.10
N TYR A 125 17.04 13.09 -6.05
CA TYR A 125 15.91 12.32 -6.56
C TYR A 125 14.75 12.09 -5.56
N GLY A 126 14.89 12.41 -4.28
CA GLY A 126 13.84 12.17 -3.30
C GLY A 126 12.52 12.86 -3.65
N ARG A 127 12.60 14.12 -4.11
CA ARG A 127 11.41 14.88 -4.54
C ARG A 127 10.73 14.28 -5.77
N VAL A 128 11.52 13.84 -6.76
CA VAL A 128 10.97 13.21 -7.98
C VAL A 128 10.25 11.92 -7.63
N VAL A 129 10.84 11.10 -6.75
CA VAL A 129 10.23 9.85 -6.27
C VAL A 129 8.96 10.10 -5.45
N ALA A 130 8.95 11.12 -4.58
CA ALA A 130 7.76 11.50 -3.83
C ALA A 130 6.66 12.04 -4.76
N HIS A 131 7.03 12.79 -5.79
CA HIS A 131 6.12 13.31 -6.80
C HIS A 131 5.46 12.17 -7.58
N GLU A 132 6.23 11.23 -8.13
CA GLU A 132 5.74 10.02 -8.80
C GLU A 132 4.75 9.22 -7.92
N ALA A 133 5.06 9.08 -6.62
CA ALA A 133 4.19 8.37 -5.68
C ALA A 133 2.86 9.11 -5.46
N LEU A 134 2.86 10.44 -5.43
CA LEU A 134 1.63 11.24 -5.30
C LEU A 134 0.80 11.25 -6.59
N GLU A 135 1.43 11.31 -7.76
CA GLU A 135 0.75 11.17 -9.05
C GLU A 135 0.03 9.81 -9.14
N ILE A 136 0.70 8.72 -8.73
CA ILE A 136 0.09 7.39 -8.65
C ILE A 136 -1.09 7.39 -7.69
N ALA A 137 -0.96 8.00 -6.51
CA ALA A 137 -2.05 8.07 -5.53
C ALA A 137 -3.27 8.82 -6.09
N VAL A 138 -3.05 9.96 -6.76
CA VAL A 138 -4.09 10.78 -7.39
C VAL A 138 -4.77 10.02 -8.53
N MET A 139 -4.00 9.37 -9.40
CA MET A 139 -4.53 8.55 -10.49
C MET A 139 -5.37 7.38 -9.96
N CYS A 140 -4.88 6.65 -8.95
CA CYS A 140 -5.59 5.53 -8.34
C CYS A 140 -6.94 5.92 -7.74
N LEU A 141 -7.08 7.15 -7.25
CA LEU A 141 -8.31 7.65 -6.64
C LEU A 141 -9.26 8.33 -7.66
N SER A 142 -8.82 8.59 -8.89
CA SER A 142 -9.61 9.34 -9.87
C SER A 142 -10.98 8.73 -10.18
N PRO A 143 -11.19 7.40 -10.19
CA PRO A 143 -12.51 6.84 -10.43
C PRO A 143 -13.50 7.06 -9.28
N MET A 144 -13.01 7.37 -8.07
CA MET A 144 -13.81 7.50 -6.85
C MET A 144 -14.08 8.95 -6.45
N ILE A 145 -13.09 9.83 -6.62
CA ILE A 145 -13.17 11.25 -6.23
C ILE A 145 -12.66 12.16 -7.36
N PRO A 146 -13.26 12.10 -8.58
CA PRO A 146 -12.71 12.70 -9.79
C PRO A 146 -12.46 14.20 -9.68
N HIS A 147 -13.31 14.96 -9.00
CA HIS A 147 -13.13 16.42 -8.88
C HIS A 147 -11.89 16.79 -8.07
N VAL A 148 -11.69 16.13 -6.93
CA VAL A 148 -10.53 16.36 -6.06
C VAL A 148 -9.25 15.96 -6.77
N THR A 149 -9.24 14.77 -7.39
CA THR A 149 -8.05 14.25 -8.06
C THR A 149 -7.70 15.04 -9.31
N HIS A 150 -8.68 15.57 -10.03
CA HIS A 150 -8.44 16.45 -11.18
C HIS A 150 -7.72 17.73 -10.76
N GLU A 151 -8.17 18.39 -9.69
CA GLU A 151 -7.51 19.58 -9.17
C GLU A 151 -6.08 19.27 -8.70
N LEU A 152 -5.90 18.17 -7.95
CA LEU A 152 -4.58 17.75 -7.49
C LEU A 152 -3.63 17.38 -8.64
N TRP A 153 -4.16 16.84 -9.74
CA TRP A 153 -3.43 16.55 -10.96
C TRP A 153 -2.86 17.80 -11.59
N HIS A 154 -3.66 18.86 -11.67
CA HIS A 154 -3.20 20.17 -12.11
C HIS A 154 -2.14 20.77 -11.17
N GLN A 155 -2.34 20.65 -9.86
CA GLN A 155 -1.36 21.10 -8.86
C GLN A 155 0.00 20.38 -9.02
N LEU A 156 -0.01 19.11 -9.43
CA LEU A 156 1.20 18.33 -9.73
C LEU A 156 1.86 18.72 -11.06
N GLY A 157 1.31 19.70 -11.80
CA GLY A 157 1.91 20.27 -12.99
C GLY A 157 1.40 19.71 -14.31
N HIS A 158 0.31 18.95 -14.32
CA HIS A 158 -0.29 18.44 -15.55
C HIS A 158 -1.31 19.41 -16.12
N GLU A 159 -1.22 19.68 -17.41
CA GLU A 159 -2.15 20.58 -18.12
C GLU A 159 -3.39 19.86 -18.65
N THR A 160 -3.27 18.54 -18.85
CA THR A 160 -4.35 17.71 -19.39
C THR A 160 -5.34 17.28 -18.30
N ALA A 161 -6.61 17.10 -18.69
CA ALA A 161 -7.61 16.61 -17.76
C ALA A 161 -7.35 15.16 -17.39
N LEU A 162 -7.31 14.86 -16.08
CA LEU A 162 -7.00 13.50 -15.58
C LEU A 162 -7.94 12.43 -16.14
N VAL A 163 -9.20 12.78 -16.45
CA VAL A 163 -10.18 11.85 -17.05
C VAL A 163 -9.78 11.40 -18.46
N HIS A 164 -8.92 12.14 -19.16
CA HIS A 164 -8.41 11.79 -20.48
C HIS A 164 -7.08 11.07 -20.44
N GLU A 165 -6.45 11.00 -19.26
CA GLU A 165 -5.20 10.28 -19.09
C GLU A 165 -5.41 8.77 -19.17
N ARG A 166 -4.43 8.10 -19.78
CA ARG A 166 -4.42 6.64 -19.77
C ARG A 166 -4.02 6.15 -18.38
N TRP A 167 -4.68 5.09 -17.94
CA TRP A 167 -4.24 4.39 -16.73
C TRP A 167 -2.79 3.94 -16.88
N TRP A 168 -1.99 4.29 -15.88
CA TRP A 168 -0.56 4.04 -15.98
C TRP A 168 -0.22 2.56 -15.93
N ALA A 169 0.81 2.20 -16.69
CA ALA A 169 1.41 0.87 -16.60
C ALA A 169 2.32 0.79 -15.37
N VAL A 170 2.31 -0.39 -14.75
CA VAL A 170 3.20 -0.67 -13.63
C VAL A 170 4.64 -0.78 -14.14
N ASP A 171 5.55 -0.03 -13.54
CA ASP A 171 6.99 -0.21 -13.76
C ASP A 171 7.44 -1.49 -13.04
N ARG A 172 7.69 -2.55 -13.84
CA ARG A 172 8.08 -3.86 -13.32
C ARG A 172 9.46 -3.84 -12.67
N GLU A 173 10.36 -2.96 -13.12
CA GLU A 173 11.68 -2.79 -12.53
C GLU A 173 11.58 -2.21 -11.11
N ALA A 174 10.62 -1.32 -10.88
CA ALA A 174 10.37 -0.77 -9.55
C ALA A 174 9.89 -1.83 -8.54
N LEU A 175 9.28 -2.94 -9.01
CA LEU A 175 8.81 -4.02 -8.14
C LEU A 175 9.92 -5.00 -7.72
N VAL A 176 11.06 -4.95 -8.37
CA VAL A 176 12.20 -5.81 -8.02
C VAL A 176 12.75 -5.38 -6.66
N GLN A 177 12.81 -6.33 -5.74
CA GLN A 177 13.45 -6.12 -4.44
C GLN A 177 14.91 -6.51 -4.53
N ASP A 178 15.81 -5.57 -4.32
CA ASP A 178 17.25 -5.87 -4.20
C ASP A 178 17.53 -6.65 -2.90
N THR A 179 16.74 -6.39 -1.84
CA THR A 179 16.87 -7.05 -0.53
C THR A 179 15.50 -7.44 0.02
N ILE A 180 15.47 -8.53 0.75
CA ILE A 180 14.28 -9.05 1.45
C ILE A 180 14.57 -9.21 2.93
N GLU A 181 13.56 -8.97 3.77
CA GLU A 181 13.63 -9.33 5.19
C GLU A 181 13.26 -10.80 5.39
N ILE A 182 14.16 -11.55 5.99
CA ILE A 182 13.91 -12.93 6.39
C ILE A 182 13.87 -13.06 7.90
N SER A 183 13.00 -13.93 8.40
CA SER A 183 12.92 -14.24 9.83
C SER A 183 14.06 -15.20 10.22
N VAL A 184 14.78 -14.88 11.31
CA VAL A 184 15.78 -15.77 11.87
C VAL A 184 15.22 -16.48 13.09
N GLN A 185 15.24 -17.81 13.04
CA GLN A 185 14.87 -18.68 14.14
C GLN A 185 16.09 -19.39 14.72
N VAL A 186 16.12 -19.55 16.03
CA VAL A 186 17.07 -20.41 16.73
C VAL A 186 16.28 -21.49 17.44
N SER A 187 16.51 -22.74 17.04
CA SER A 187 15.77 -23.93 17.53
C SER A 187 14.25 -23.74 17.48
N GLY A 188 13.74 -23.20 16.34
CA GLY A 188 12.31 -22.99 16.07
C GLY A 188 11.69 -21.76 16.72
N LYS A 189 12.43 -20.97 17.51
CA LYS A 189 11.94 -19.72 18.10
C LYS A 189 12.49 -18.51 17.34
N MET A 190 11.61 -17.60 16.88
CA MET A 190 12.00 -16.36 16.22
C MET A 190 12.86 -15.49 17.16
N ARG A 191 14.02 -15.01 16.66
CA ARG A 191 14.98 -14.21 17.45
C ARG A 191 15.33 -12.89 16.81
N ALA A 192 15.31 -12.83 15.47
CA ALA A 192 15.64 -11.62 14.72
C ALA A 192 14.93 -11.60 13.35
N ARG A 193 15.04 -10.45 12.69
CA ARG A 193 14.80 -10.29 11.25
C ARG A 193 16.05 -9.69 10.66
N VAL A 194 16.50 -10.23 9.55
CA VAL A 194 17.69 -9.74 8.86
C VAL A 194 17.37 -9.45 7.40
N SER A 195 17.97 -8.39 6.88
CA SER A 195 17.85 -8.04 5.46
C SER A 195 18.96 -8.77 4.70
N VAL A 196 18.58 -9.48 3.65
CA VAL A 196 19.49 -10.20 2.76
C VAL A 196 19.15 -9.89 1.31
N PRO A 197 20.11 -10.02 0.35
CA PRO A 197 19.80 -9.95 -1.07
C PRO A 197 18.63 -10.90 -1.44
N ALA A 198 17.76 -10.49 -2.36
CA ALA A 198 16.58 -11.27 -2.74
C ALA A 198 16.99 -12.64 -3.36
N ASP A 199 18.17 -12.67 -3.99
CA ASP A 199 18.79 -13.84 -4.60
C ASP A 199 19.84 -14.53 -3.68
N ALA A 200 19.84 -14.18 -2.37
CA ALA A 200 20.84 -14.68 -1.43
C ALA A 200 20.88 -16.21 -1.42
N SER A 201 22.09 -16.75 -1.53
CA SER A 201 22.32 -18.16 -1.28
C SER A 201 22.11 -18.49 0.21
N GLN A 202 21.99 -19.79 0.52
CA GLN A 202 21.91 -20.24 1.91
C GLN A 202 23.08 -19.72 2.76
N ASP A 203 24.29 -19.72 2.22
CA ASP A 203 25.49 -19.30 2.95
C ASP A 203 25.46 -17.82 3.29
N VAL A 204 25.02 -16.97 2.36
CA VAL A 204 24.86 -15.52 2.56
C VAL A 204 23.78 -15.24 3.61
N ALA A 205 22.64 -15.92 3.51
CA ALA A 205 21.53 -15.74 4.44
C ALA A 205 21.88 -16.21 5.86
N VAL A 206 22.60 -17.32 5.99
CA VAL A 206 23.09 -17.84 7.29
C VAL A 206 24.15 -16.93 7.88
N ALA A 207 25.10 -16.46 7.06
CA ALA A 207 26.14 -15.52 7.51
C ALA A 207 25.50 -14.21 8.04
N ALA A 208 24.54 -13.63 7.31
CA ALA A 208 23.81 -12.45 7.77
C ALA A 208 23.04 -12.70 9.08
N ALA A 209 22.41 -13.86 9.21
CA ALA A 209 21.71 -14.26 10.44
C ALA A 209 22.64 -14.37 11.64
N LEU A 210 23.85 -14.89 11.46
CA LEU A 210 24.85 -15.04 12.53
C LEU A 210 25.52 -13.72 12.94
N GLN A 211 25.45 -12.68 12.12
CA GLN A 211 25.93 -11.33 12.46
C GLN A 211 24.97 -10.56 13.36
N ASP A 212 23.70 -10.96 13.45
CA ASP A 212 22.74 -10.29 14.31
C ASP A 212 23.03 -10.53 15.80
N ALA A 213 23.11 -9.45 16.58
CA ALA A 213 23.47 -9.48 18.00
C ALA A 213 22.50 -10.30 18.87
N ASN A 214 21.21 -10.35 18.51
CA ASN A 214 20.23 -11.16 19.24
C ASN A 214 20.39 -12.64 18.93
N VAL A 215 20.73 -12.99 17.69
CA VAL A 215 20.99 -14.37 17.29
C VAL A 215 22.25 -14.88 17.96
N GLN A 216 23.32 -14.09 18.01
CA GLN A 216 24.58 -14.43 18.65
C GLN A 216 24.41 -14.86 20.11
N LYS A 217 23.62 -14.13 20.90
CA LYS A 217 23.32 -14.47 22.32
C LYS A 217 22.77 -15.89 22.53
N PHE A 218 22.16 -16.48 21.50
CA PHE A 218 21.57 -17.82 21.59
C PHE A 218 22.44 -18.90 20.94
N VAL A 219 23.41 -18.49 20.11
CA VAL A 219 24.31 -19.39 19.37
C VAL A 219 25.69 -19.51 20.04
N GLU A 220 26.21 -18.43 20.69
CA GLU A 220 27.57 -18.40 21.29
C GLU A 220 27.86 -19.50 22.29
N ALA A 221 26.85 -20.11 22.91
CA ALA A 221 27.03 -21.15 23.92
C ALA A 221 26.90 -22.59 23.39
N LYS A 222 26.61 -22.78 22.07
CA LYS A 222 26.27 -24.11 21.55
C LYS A 222 26.77 -24.32 20.12
N PRO A 223 27.25 -25.52 19.78
CA PRO A 223 27.64 -25.82 18.41
C PRO A 223 26.43 -25.85 17.49
N ILE A 224 26.52 -25.17 16.35
CA ILE A 224 25.49 -25.19 15.30
C ILE A 224 25.46 -26.60 14.70
N ARG A 225 24.35 -27.31 14.88
CA ARG A 225 24.17 -28.66 14.32
C ARG A 225 23.66 -28.62 12.88
N LYS A 226 22.77 -27.65 12.56
CA LYS A 226 22.18 -27.53 11.24
C LYS A 226 21.65 -26.11 11.03
N ALA A 227 21.83 -25.58 9.83
CA ALA A 227 21.17 -24.36 9.36
C ALA A 227 20.26 -24.72 8.19
N ILE A 228 19.00 -24.32 8.27
CA ILE A 228 17.96 -24.54 7.24
C ILE A 228 17.54 -23.19 6.71
N TYR A 229 17.71 -22.98 5.43
CA TYR A 229 17.27 -21.78 4.73
C TYR A 229 16.05 -22.08 3.87
N VAL A 230 14.98 -21.32 4.05
CA VAL A 230 13.83 -21.32 3.16
C VAL A 230 13.87 -20.00 2.39
N PRO A 231 14.17 -20.03 1.07
CA PRO A 231 14.32 -18.82 0.27
C PRO A 231 13.14 -17.86 0.43
N GLY A 232 13.44 -16.60 0.66
CA GLY A 232 12.44 -15.55 0.81
C GLY A 232 11.63 -15.56 2.10
N LYS A 233 11.86 -16.49 3.03
CA LYS A 233 11.03 -16.65 4.23
C LYS A 233 11.81 -16.63 5.54
N LEU A 234 12.67 -17.59 5.74
CA LEU A 234 13.34 -17.73 7.02
C LEU A 234 14.67 -18.49 6.96
N VAL A 235 15.52 -18.21 7.95
CA VAL A 235 16.66 -19.07 8.34
C VAL A 235 16.37 -19.67 9.70
N ASN A 236 16.49 -21.00 9.86
CA ASN A 236 16.40 -21.68 11.16
C ASN A 236 17.75 -22.30 11.50
N ILE A 237 18.35 -21.82 12.58
CA ILE A 237 19.64 -22.31 13.12
C ILE A 237 19.32 -23.25 14.26
N VAL A 238 19.72 -24.51 14.13
CA VAL A 238 19.55 -25.54 15.17
C VAL A 238 20.87 -25.67 15.92
N VAL A 239 20.83 -25.39 17.20
CA VAL A 239 21.96 -25.49 18.15
C VAL A 239 21.75 -26.63 19.12
#